data_969a7f5b589e671fdfcbd0793eaa1c40
#
_entry.id   969a7f5b589e671fdfcbd0793eaa1c40
#
_cell.length_a   1.000
_cell.length_b   1.000
_cell.length_c   1.000
_cell.angle_alpha   90.00
_cell.angle_beta   90.00
_cell.angle_gamma   90.00
#
_symmetry.space_group_name_H-M   'P 1'
#
loop_
_entity.id
_entity.type
_entity.pdbx_description
1 polymer ?
#
loop_
_entity_poly.entity_id
_entity_poly.type
_entity_poly.pdbx_seq_one_letter_code
_entity_poly.pdbx_strand_id
1 'polypeptide(L)'
;IEHGCFLDEECLELMQKQNTFLVPTLCAPQCILDKGVENGVAKYAVDKTLKVTKAHVESVKKAYAKGIQIALGTDAGTPFNYHSNTAYEMELMAQLNISNMDIIKIATINSAKCLGVEKDYGSIEVGKQADLVCLNENPLDDISNVRKINRVIQSGRIVVDNTR
;
A
#
# COMPACT_ATOMS: atom_id res chain seq x y z
N ILE A 1 -8.87 -1.58 -10.17
CA ILE A 1 -9.98 -1.52 -9.19
C ILE A 1 -9.46 -0.96 -7.89
N GLU A 2 -10.10 0.09 -7.39
CA GLU A 2 -9.81 0.70 -6.09
C GLU A 2 -10.61 -0.02 -5.00
N HIS A 3 -10.05 -0.10 -3.79
CA HIS A 3 -10.61 -0.69 -2.58
C HIS A 3 -10.88 -2.21 -2.68
N GLY A 4 -11.78 -2.66 -3.51
CA GLY A 4 -12.12 -4.08 -3.68
C GLY A 4 -12.78 -4.71 -2.45
N CYS A 5 -13.67 -3.98 -1.75
CA CYS A 5 -14.20 -4.39 -0.44
C CYS A 5 -15.01 -5.69 -0.44
N PHE A 6 -15.61 -6.08 -1.57
CA PHE A 6 -16.54 -7.22 -1.68
C PHE A 6 -16.24 -8.07 -2.93
N LEU A 7 -14.97 -8.40 -3.16
CA LEU A 7 -14.59 -9.24 -4.28
C LEU A 7 -15.03 -10.69 -4.02
N ASP A 8 -15.90 -11.20 -4.87
CA ASP A 8 -16.28 -12.59 -4.94
C ASP A 8 -15.36 -13.39 -5.88
N GLU A 9 -15.61 -14.66 -6.03
CA GLU A 9 -14.78 -15.53 -6.86
C GLU A 9 -14.84 -15.15 -8.34
N GLU A 10 -16.01 -14.77 -8.85
CA GLU A 10 -16.19 -14.34 -10.23
C GLU A 10 -15.39 -13.07 -10.53
N CYS A 11 -15.46 -12.07 -9.62
CA CYS A 11 -14.66 -10.85 -9.71
C CYS A 11 -13.16 -11.16 -9.77
N LEU A 12 -12.67 -12.03 -8.88
CA LEU A 12 -11.26 -12.41 -8.84
C LEU A 12 -10.80 -13.14 -10.11
N GLU A 13 -11.64 -14.03 -10.66
CA GLU A 13 -11.36 -14.71 -11.93
C GLU A 13 -11.29 -13.74 -13.10
N LEU A 14 -12.20 -12.79 -13.17
CA LEU A 14 -12.21 -11.75 -14.20
C LEU A 14 -10.98 -10.85 -14.07
N MET A 15 -10.63 -10.43 -12.85
CA MET A 15 -9.43 -9.62 -12.60
C MET A 15 -8.16 -10.35 -13.05
N GLN A 16 -8.04 -11.63 -12.73
CA GLN A 16 -6.89 -12.44 -13.15
C GLN A 16 -6.83 -12.55 -14.67
N LYS A 17 -7.94 -12.89 -15.32
CA LYS A 17 -8.05 -13.01 -16.79
C LYS A 17 -7.71 -11.73 -17.52
N GLN A 18 -8.11 -10.58 -16.97
CA GLN A 18 -7.91 -9.26 -17.56
C GLN A 18 -6.63 -8.56 -17.10
N ASN A 19 -5.81 -9.21 -16.26
CA ASN A 19 -4.64 -8.59 -15.63
C ASN A 19 -4.95 -7.27 -14.92
N THR A 20 -6.12 -7.20 -14.26
CA THR A 20 -6.59 -6.01 -13.57
C THR A 20 -5.85 -5.84 -12.25
N PHE A 21 -5.33 -4.64 -11.99
CA PHE A 21 -4.73 -4.30 -10.70
C PHE A 21 -5.79 -4.07 -9.62
N LEU A 22 -5.48 -4.48 -8.39
CA LEU A 22 -6.17 -4.08 -7.17
C LEU A 22 -5.32 -3.05 -6.42
N VAL A 23 -5.92 -1.91 -6.05
CA VAL A 23 -5.32 -0.91 -5.14
C VAL A 23 -6.14 -0.92 -3.85
N PRO A 24 -5.72 -1.63 -2.79
CA PRO A 24 -6.59 -1.97 -1.66
C PRO A 24 -6.95 -0.80 -0.76
N THR A 25 -6.05 0.18 -0.55
CA THR A 25 -6.31 1.36 0.28
C THR A 25 -6.79 1.04 1.70
N LEU A 26 -6.10 0.09 2.35
CA LEU A 26 -6.42 -0.36 3.72
C LEU A 26 -6.40 0.76 4.75
N CYS A 27 -5.57 1.79 4.51
CA CYS A 27 -5.46 2.97 5.37
C CYS A 27 -6.79 3.71 5.54
N ALA A 28 -7.58 3.84 4.48
CA ALA A 28 -8.78 4.68 4.51
C ALA A 28 -9.79 4.22 5.58
N PRO A 29 -10.26 2.97 5.60
CA PRO A 29 -11.11 2.48 6.67
C PRO A 29 -10.37 2.35 8.01
N GLN A 30 -9.10 1.96 8.02
CA GLN A 30 -8.36 1.72 9.26
C GLN A 30 -8.14 3.03 10.03
N CYS A 31 -7.81 4.15 9.38
CA CYS A 31 -7.67 5.45 10.03
C CYS A 31 -8.96 5.91 10.73
N ILE A 32 -10.12 5.58 10.16
CA ILE A 32 -11.42 5.84 10.81
C ILE A 32 -11.57 5.01 12.08
N LEU A 33 -11.18 3.73 12.03
CA LEU A 33 -11.28 2.83 13.19
C LEU A 33 -10.28 3.20 14.30
N ASP A 34 -9.05 3.56 13.94
CA ASP A 34 -7.99 3.92 14.89
C ASP A 34 -8.35 5.20 15.69
N LYS A 35 -9.03 6.12 15.05
CA LYS A 35 -9.44 7.39 15.68
C LYS A 35 -10.75 7.23 16.44
N GLY A 36 -11.70 6.53 15.90
CA GLY A 36 -12.97 6.22 16.56
C GLY A 36 -13.81 7.44 16.91
N VAL A 37 -14.86 7.17 17.67
CA VAL A 37 -15.82 8.18 18.13
C VAL A 37 -15.16 9.22 19.04
N GLU A 38 -14.17 8.82 19.83
CA GLU A 38 -13.45 9.69 20.78
C GLU A 38 -12.74 10.86 20.10
N ASN A 39 -12.38 10.69 18.80
CA ASN A 39 -11.76 11.73 18.00
C ASN A 39 -12.75 12.41 17.03
N GLY A 40 -14.05 12.33 17.31
CA GLY A 40 -15.08 13.04 16.56
C GLY A 40 -15.63 12.30 15.34
N VAL A 41 -15.27 11.03 15.12
CA VAL A 41 -15.91 10.23 14.09
C VAL A 41 -17.31 9.88 14.52
N ALA A 42 -18.30 10.12 13.66
CA ALA A 42 -19.69 9.77 13.97
C ALA A 42 -19.83 8.25 14.21
N LYS A 43 -20.54 7.86 15.27
CA LYS A 43 -20.69 6.45 15.65
C LYS A 43 -21.18 5.57 14.50
N TYR A 44 -22.15 6.03 13.72
CA TYR A 44 -22.65 5.28 12.57
C TYR A 44 -21.57 5.00 11.51
N ALA A 45 -20.64 5.93 11.33
CA ALA A 45 -19.54 5.77 10.38
C ALA A 45 -18.55 4.71 10.88
N VAL A 46 -18.21 4.69 12.18
CA VAL A 46 -17.38 3.64 12.78
C VAL A 46 -18.05 2.28 12.65
N ASP A 47 -19.34 2.18 13.01
CA ASP A 47 -20.11 0.92 12.95
C ASP A 47 -20.21 0.38 11.51
N LYS A 48 -20.39 1.26 10.51
CA LYS A 48 -20.38 0.91 9.09
C LYS A 48 -18.98 0.44 8.66
N THR A 49 -17.94 1.19 9.01
CA THR A 49 -16.55 0.89 8.65
C THR A 49 -16.13 -0.47 9.20
N LEU A 50 -16.44 -0.81 10.44
CA LEU A 50 -16.17 -2.13 11.03
C LEU A 50 -16.74 -3.29 10.20
N LYS A 51 -17.97 -3.13 9.69
CA LYS A 51 -18.62 -4.17 8.86
C LYS A 51 -17.92 -4.32 7.51
N VAL A 52 -17.57 -3.21 6.87
CA VAL A 52 -16.93 -3.21 5.55
C VAL A 52 -15.49 -3.69 5.65
N THR A 53 -14.73 -3.24 6.65
CA THR A 53 -13.30 -3.59 6.80
C THR A 53 -13.08 -5.10 6.88
N LYS A 54 -13.95 -5.83 7.57
CA LYS A 54 -13.82 -7.29 7.66
C LYS A 54 -13.91 -7.96 6.28
N ALA A 55 -14.90 -7.57 5.47
CA ALA A 55 -15.05 -8.10 4.12
C ALA A 55 -13.89 -7.65 3.21
N HIS A 56 -13.45 -6.40 3.36
CA HIS A 56 -12.32 -5.82 2.63
C HIS A 56 -11.02 -6.59 2.85
N VAL A 57 -10.66 -6.83 4.11
CA VAL A 57 -9.47 -7.63 4.49
C VAL A 57 -9.52 -9.03 3.84
N GLU A 58 -10.66 -9.71 3.91
CA GLU A 58 -10.82 -11.03 3.31
C GLU A 58 -10.73 -10.99 1.77
N SER A 59 -11.26 -9.94 1.12
CA SER A 59 -11.12 -9.72 -0.31
C SER A 59 -9.66 -9.57 -0.73
N VAL A 60 -8.90 -8.75 0.00
CA VAL A 60 -7.47 -8.50 -0.30
C VAL A 60 -6.65 -9.78 -0.11
N LYS A 61 -6.90 -10.55 0.97
CA LYS A 61 -6.24 -11.85 1.20
C LYS A 61 -6.50 -12.82 0.06
N LYS A 62 -7.75 -12.94 -0.39
CA LYS A 62 -8.12 -13.80 -1.52
C LYS A 62 -7.45 -13.35 -2.81
N ALA A 63 -7.46 -12.05 -3.09
CA ALA A 63 -6.80 -11.47 -4.26
C ALA A 63 -5.30 -11.79 -4.29
N TYR A 64 -4.60 -11.59 -3.16
CA TYR A 64 -3.18 -11.93 -3.03
C TYR A 64 -2.93 -13.43 -3.22
N ALA A 65 -3.68 -14.30 -2.54
CA ALA A 65 -3.55 -15.75 -2.67
C ALA A 65 -3.81 -16.26 -4.10
N LYS A 66 -4.68 -15.59 -4.86
CA LYS A 66 -5.00 -15.90 -6.26
C LYS A 66 -3.98 -15.32 -7.26
N GLY A 67 -3.00 -14.55 -6.78
CA GLY A 67 -1.97 -13.93 -7.61
C GLY A 67 -2.47 -12.71 -8.41
N ILE A 68 -3.54 -12.06 -7.97
CA ILE A 68 -3.98 -10.79 -8.54
C ILE A 68 -2.88 -9.74 -8.35
N GLN A 69 -2.62 -8.96 -9.38
CA GLN A 69 -1.65 -7.88 -9.29
C GLN A 69 -2.15 -6.80 -8.33
N ILE A 70 -1.36 -6.52 -7.29
CA ILE A 70 -1.65 -5.48 -6.30
C ILE A 70 -0.68 -4.33 -6.50
N ALA A 71 -1.19 -3.10 -6.44
CA ALA A 71 -0.42 -1.86 -6.39
C ALA A 71 -0.74 -1.10 -5.11
N LEU A 72 0.17 -0.24 -4.65
CA LEU A 72 0.00 0.51 -3.42
C LEU A 72 -0.74 1.81 -3.67
N GLY A 73 -1.72 2.10 -2.84
CA GLY A 73 -2.43 3.37 -2.73
C GLY A 73 -3.04 3.49 -1.34
N THR A 74 -3.14 4.68 -0.79
CA THR A 74 -3.63 4.94 0.57
C THR A 74 -5.01 5.58 0.60
N ASP A 75 -5.50 6.13 -0.52
CA ASP A 75 -6.69 6.98 -0.57
C ASP A 75 -6.59 8.17 0.41
N ALA A 76 -5.40 8.81 0.42
CA ALA A 76 -5.13 9.95 1.28
C ALA A 76 -6.07 11.12 0.98
N GLY A 77 -6.49 11.83 2.05
CA GLY A 77 -7.52 12.87 2.00
C GLY A 77 -8.86 12.43 2.60
N THR A 78 -9.05 11.13 2.84
CA THR A 78 -10.14 10.63 3.69
C THR A 78 -9.88 10.99 5.17
N PRO A 79 -10.90 10.98 6.06
CA PRO A 79 -10.72 11.40 7.44
C PRO A 79 -9.55 10.72 8.14
N PHE A 80 -8.63 11.53 8.70
CA PHE A 80 -7.41 11.11 9.41
C PHE A 80 -6.38 10.36 8.57
N ASN A 81 -6.60 10.21 7.28
CA ASN A 81 -5.69 9.54 6.35
C ASN A 81 -4.86 10.59 5.58
N TYR A 82 -3.62 10.75 5.99
CA TYR A 82 -2.69 11.76 5.46
C TYR A 82 -1.80 11.18 4.35
N HIS A 83 -1.27 12.04 3.46
CA HIS A 83 -0.33 11.64 2.41
C HIS A 83 0.93 10.94 2.92
N SER A 84 1.27 11.11 4.20
CA SER A 84 2.40 10.42 4.85
C SER A 84 2.11 8.95 5.23
N ASN A 85 0.90 8.45 5.02
CA ASN A 85 0.47 7.11 5.48
C ASN A 85 0.91 5.95 4.56
N THR A 86 1.78 6.20 3.55
CA THR A 86 2.30 5.15 2.67
C THR A 86 2.94 3.98 3.45
N ALA A 87 3.77 4.28 4.45
CA ALA A 87 4.35 3.25 5.31
C ALA A 87 3.29 2.48 6.12
N TYR A 88 2.23 3.16 6.55
CA TYR A 88 1.13 2.52 7.28
C TYR A 88 0.35 1.54 6.39
N GLU A 89 0.10 1.88 5.14
CA GLU A 89 -0.49 0.93 4.16
C GLU A 89 0.36 -0.34 4.03
N MET A 90 1.69 -0.20 3.95
CA MET A 90 2.61 -1.34 3.89
C MET A 90 2.53 -2.20 5.17
N GLU A 91 2.47 -1.58 6.35
CA GLU A 91 2.31 -2.28 7.64
C GLU A 91 0.97 -3.02 7.72
N LEU A 92 -0.11 -2.42 7.23
CA LEU A 92 -1.42 -3.08 7.16
C LEU A 92 -1.40 -4.29 6.21
N MET A 93 -0.71 -4.20 5.08
CA MET A 93 -0.52 -5.34 4.16
C MET A 93 0.22 -6.50 4.85
N ALA A 94 1.25 -6.21 5.66
CA ALA A 94 1.98 -7.24 6.39
C ALA A 94 1.08 -7.98 7.41
N GLN A 95 0.13 -7.28 8.03
CA GLN A 95 -0.86 -7.91 8.93
C GLN A 95 -1.79 -8.90 8.20
N LEU A 96 -1.86 -8.81 6.86
CA LEU A 96 -2.62 -9.76 6.03
C LEU A 96 -1.78 -10.97 5.59
N ASN A 97 -0.57 -11.14 6.13
CA ASN A 97 0.41 -12.17 5.75
C ASN A 97 0.93 -12.04 4.32
N ILE A 98 0.92 -10.84 3.74
CA ILE A 98 1.65 -10.54 2.52
C ILE A 98 3.13 -10.44 2.89
N SER A 99 4.02 -11.10 2.11
CA SER A 99 5.45 -11.11 2.44
C SER A 99 6.06 -9.70 2.32
N ASN A 100 7.02 -9.37 3.19
CA ASN A 100 7.69 -8.05 3.15
C ASN A 100 8.30 -7.75 1.78
N MET A 101 8.86 -8.76 1.11
CA MET A 101 9.39 -8.62 -0.25
C MET A 101 8.29 -8.27 -1.26
N ASP A 102 7.12 -8.92 -1.17
CA ASP A 102 6.02 -8.62 -2.07
C ASP A 102 5.41 -7.25 -1.79
N ILE A 103 5.34 -6.84 -0.52
CA ILE A 103 4.92 -5.47 -0.14
C ILE A 103 5.84 -4.42 -0.76
N ILE A 104 7.17 -4.64 -0.72
CA ILE A 104 8.13 -3.74 -1.38
C ILE A 104 7.88 -3.70 -2.89
N LYS A 105 7.67 -4.84 -3.54
CA LYS A 105 7.34 -4.90 -4.98
C LYS A 105 6.01 -4.20 -5.28
N ILE A 106 5.00 -4.38 -4.43
CA ILE A 106 3.70 -3.71 -4.52
C ILE A 106 3.90 -2.19 -4.48
N ALA A 107 4.70 -1.70 -3.54
CA ALA A 107 4.97 -0.27 -3.36
C ALA A 107 5.88 0.33 -4.43
N THR A 108 6.53 -0.46 -5.27
CA THR A 108 7.52 -0.01 -6.26
C THR A 108 7.14 -0.45 -7.67
N ILE A 109 7.68 -1.57 -8.13
CA ILE A 109 7.54 -2.00 -9.53
C ILE A 109 6.10 -2.32 -9.93
N ASN A 110 5.28 -2.88 -9.02
CA ASN A 110 3.88 -3.16 -9.34
C ASN A 110 3.07 -1.86 -9.48
N SER A 111 3.31 -0.88 -8.59
CA SER A 111 2.69 0.45 -8.71
C SER A 111 3.14 1.16 -9.99
N ALA A 112 4.41 1.06 -10.37
CA ALA A 112 4.90 1.60 -11.63
C ALA A 112 4.21 0.95 -12.83
N LYS A 113 4.00 -0.37 -12.82
CA LYS A 113 3.24 -1.09 -13.86
C LYS A 113 1.78 -0.67 -13.89
N CYS A 114 1.14 -0.50 -12.73
CA CYS A 114 -0.25 -0.04 -12.62
C CYS A 114 -0.44 1.35 -13.27
N LEU A 115 0.57 2.20 -13.16
CA LEU A 115 0.61 3.55 -13.73
C LEU A 115 1.13 3.58 -15.19
N GLY A 116 1.66 2.48 -15.72
CA GLY A 116 2.24 2.40 -17.06
C GLY A 116 3.59 3.12 -17.18
N VAL A 117 4.34 3.28 -16.09
CA VAL A 117 5.63 3.98 -16.02
C VAL A 117 6.79 3.07 -15.63
N GLU A 118 6.62 1.77 -15.67
CA GLU A 118 7.59 0.76 -15.23
C GLU A 118 8.89 0.76 -16.05
N LYS A 119 8.89 1.39 -17.23
CA LYS A 119 10.11 1.54 -18.04
C LYS A 119 11.10 2.53 -17.42
N ASP A 120 10.56 3.51 -16.68
CA ASP A 120 11.34 4.60 -16.12
C ASP A 120 11.48 4.52 -14.60
N TYR A 121 10.57 3.81 -13.91
CA TYR A 121 10.45 3.81 -12.44
C TYR A 121 10.22 2.41 -11.86
N GLY A 122 10.35 2.29 -10.55
CA GLY A 122 9.89 1.16 -9.73
C GLY A 122 10.92 0.03 -9.54
N SER A 123 12.08 0.09 -10.18
CA SER A 123 13.19 -0.85 -9.94
C SER A 123 14.55 -0.18 -10.13
N ILE A 124 15.58 -0.76 -9.55
CA ILE A 124 16.98 -0.29 -9.67
C ILE A 124 17.60 -0.98 -10.88
N GLU A 125 17.54 -0.32 -12.02
CA GLU A 125 18.06 -0.82 -13.29
C GLU A 125 18.75 0.32 -14.06
N VAL A 126 19.73 -0.05 -14.90
CA VAL A 126 20.42 0.93 -15.76
C VAL A 126 19.41 1.56 -16.72
N GLY A 127 19.43 2.89 -16.79
CA GLY A 127 18.55 3.68 -17.66
C GLY A 127 17.27 4.18 -16.99
N LYS A 128 16.92 3.69 -15.79
CA LYS A 128 15.77 4.22 -15.03
C LYS A 128 16.13 5.43 -14.18
N GLN A 129 15.10 6.15 -13.76
CA GLN A 129 15.24 7.27 -12.83
C GLN A 129 15.83 6.82 -11.51
N ALA A 130 16.84 7.52 -11.04
CA ALA A 130 17.46 7.28 -9.75
C ALA A 130 16.64 7.93 -8.62
N ASP A 131 15.44 7.41 -8.39
CA ASP A 131 14.57 7.76 -7.26
C ASP A 131 14.67 6.65 -6.22
N LEU A 132 15.44 6.89 -5.16
CA LEU A 132 15.86 5.87 -4.21
C LEU A 132 15.59 6.31 -2.77
N VAL A 133 15.21 5.37 -1.93
CA VAL A 133 15.15 5.55 -0.48
C VAL A 133 16.17 4.60 0.15
N CYS A 134 17.14 5.17 0.87
CA CYS A 134 18.08 4.41 1.71
C CYS A 134 17.52 4.31 3.11
N LEU A 135 17.48 3.11 3.66
CA LEU A 135 16.96 2.81 4.99
C LEU A 135 18.10 2.47 5.95
N ASN A 136 17.94 2.75 7.25
CA ASN A 136 18.90 2.38 8.28
C ASN A 136 18.82 0.90 8.67
N GLU A 137 17.66 0.27 8.45
CA GLU A 137 17.41 -1.12 8.81
C GLU A 137 16.71 -1.86 7.67
N ASN A 138 16.83 -3.18 7.65
CA ASN A 138 16.33 -4.03 6.59
C ASN A 138 14.79 -4.16 6.67
N PRO A 139 14.04 -3.70 5.65
CA PRO A 139 12.58 -3.83 5.63
C PRO A 139 12.10 -5.27 5.38
N LEU A 140 12.99 -6.19 5.01
CA LEU A 140 12.63 -7.60 4.88
C LEU A 140 12.50 -8.28 6.24
N ASP A 141 13.19 -7.79 7.26
CA ASP A 141 13.09 -8.31 8.62
C ASP A 141 11.84 -7.78 9.31
N ASP A 142 11.54 -6.49 9.13
CA ASP A 142 10.34 -5.82 9.60
C ASP A 142 9.96 -4.71 8.62
N ILE A 143 8.75 -4.78 8.06
CA ILE A 143 8.29 -3.79 7.07
C ILE A 143 8.22 -2.37 7.64
N SER A 144 8.04 -2.21 8.95
CA SER A 144 8.04 -0.90 9.62
C SER A 144 9.38 -0.16 9.48
N ASN A 145 10.45 -0.86 9.15
CA ASN A 145 11.78 -0.29 8.89
C ASN A 145 11.80 0.66 7.66
N VAL A 146 10.77 0.63 6.81
CA VAL A 146 10.58 1.64 5.74
C VAL A 146 10.45 3.07 6.28
N ARG A 147 10.12 3.23 7.57
CA ARG A 147 10.08 4.53 8.26
C ARG A 147 11.47 5.03 8.70
N LYS A 148 12.46 4.15 8.75
CA LYS A 148 13.83 4.46 9.22
C LYS A 148 14.68 5.01 8.08
N ILE A 149 14.23 6.13 7.51
CA ILE A 149 14.85 6.74 6.33
C ILE A 149 16.22 7.33 6.71
N ASN A 150 17.24 6.88 6.00
CA ASN A 150 18.60 7.43 6.05
C ASN A 150 18.76 8.55 5.03
N ARG A 151 18.43 8.28 3.75
CA ARG A 151 18.50 9.25 2.66
C ARG A 151 17.35 9.06 1.68
N VAL A 152 16.97 10.17 1.04
CA VAL A 152 16.11 10.15 -0.14
C VAL A 152 16.87 10.78 -1.30
N ILE A 153 16.90 10.07 -2.42
CA ILE A 153 17.50 10.50 -3.67
C ILE A 153 16.37 10.66 -4.68
N GLN A 154 16.30 11.80 -5.32
CA GLN A 154 15.34 12.10 -6.38
C GLN A 154 16.10 12.55 -7.63
N SER A 155 15.85 11.88 -8.75
CA SER A 155 16.53 12.15 -10.02
C SER A 155 18.06 12.19 -9.86
N GLY A 156 18.63 11.28 -9.07
CA GLY A 156 20.05 11.18 -8.79
C GLY A 156 20.62 12.22 -7.80
N ARG A 157 19.78 13.06 -7.18
CA ARG A 157 20.20 14.09 -6.22
C ARG A 157 19.70 13.75 -4.81
N ILE A 158 20.55 13.88 -3.81
CA ILE A 158 20.14 13.71 -2.41
C ILE A 158 19.24 14.90 -2.03
N VAL A 159 17.99 14.62 -1.68
CA VAL A 159 16.98 15.63 -1.25
C VAL A 159 16.70 15.55 0.24
N VAL A 160 16.97 14.41 0.88
CA VAL A 160 16.93 14.23 2.34
C VAL A 160 18.20 13.49 2.76
N ASP A 161 18.88 13.97 3.79
CA ASP A 161 20.06 13.33 4.42
C ASP A 161 19.90 13.34 5.93
N ASN A 162 19.65 12.19 6.53
CA ASN A 162 19.50 11.98 7.97
C ASN A 162 20.73 11.31 8.59
N THR A 163 21.90 11.39 7.94
CA THR A 163 23.14 10.79 8.44
C THR A 163 23.87 11.64 9.49
N ARG A 164 23.31 12.78 9.89
CA ARG A 164 23.89 13.73 10.85
C ARG A 164 23.33 13.55 12.24
#